data_a2b464449a0c7333d58ea6c8f8b10412
#
_entry.id   a2b464449a0c7333d58ea6c8f8b10412
#
_cell.length_a   1.000
_cell.length_b   1.000
_cell.length_c   1.000
_cell.angle_alpha   90.00
_cell.angle_beta   90.00
_cell.angle_gamma   90.00
#
_symmetry.space_group_name_H-M   'P 1'
#
loop_
_entity.id
_entity.type
_entity.pdbx_description
1 polymer ?
#
loop_
_entity_poly.entity_id
_entity_poly.type
_entity_poly.pdbx_seq_one_letter_code
_entity_poly.pdbx_strand_id
1 'polypeptide(L)'
;MSDAPAHAPDHDELRERLLRAAAAVFARQGYDGTKIMDVVRESGLSTGAVYGRFRSKNDLLREAIVTRSHNAARLGSDGLERVADLITAGATRTDAPLSDAEALRLEAFVTARREPEVAQALADAHVLFRKRMEPLTEAALLDGTIDDDIDPEAVLFLVRILNLGLLLHRGSGLPGPDEDSWRALVDRVVASFGHRDDEAGAGHTNQTIPPASDREDITP
;
A
#
# COMPACT_ATOMS: atom_id res chain seq x y z
N MET A 1 21.38 18.74 -45.20
CA MET A 1 20.36 17.99 -44.49
C MET A 1 21.11 16.84 -43.80
N SER A 2 21.38 17.03 -42.51
CA SER A 2 22.20 16.08 -41.73
C SER A 2 21.21 15.11 -41.05
N ASP A 3 21.23 13.88 -41.52
CA ASP A 3 20.47 12.78 -40.94
C ASP A 3 21.23 12.36 -39.67
N ALA A 4 20.71 12.77 -38.51
CA ALA A 4 21.23 12.33 -37.22
C ALA A 4 20.88 10.86 -37.07
N PRO A 5 21.82 9.96 -36.73
CA PRO A 5 21.49 8.56 -36.53
C PRO A 5 20.53 8.45 -35.34
N ALA A 6 19.36 7.82 -35.56
CA ALA A 6 18.41 7.46 -34.51
C ALA A 6 19.19 6.68 -33.46
N HIS A 7 19.33 7.25 -32.27
CA HIS A 7 19.98 6.63 -31.13
C HIS A 7 19.24 5.31 -30.85
N ALA A 8 19.95 4.17 -30.93
CA ALA A 8 19.36 2.90 -30.54
C ALA A 8 18.92 3.05 -29.07
N PRO A 9 17.66 2.73 -28.72
CA PRO A 9 17.17 2.92 -27.37
C PRO A 9 18.06 2.14 -26.39
N ASP A 10 18.43 2.81 -25.29
CA ASP A 10 19.28 2.24 -24.25
C ASP A 10 18.65 0.95 -23.71
N HIS A 11 19.51 0.02 -23.31
CA HIS A 11 19.09 -1.29 -22.79
C HIS A 11 18.10 -1.18 -21.63
N ASP A 12 18.24 -0.13 -20.81
CA ASP A 12 17.38 0.18 -19.68
C ASP A 12 16.03 0.77 -20.13
N GLU A 13 16.01 1.60 -21.16
CA GLU A 13 14.79 2.16 -21.75
C GLU A 13 13.89 1.07 -22.36
N LEU A 14 14.51 0.12 -23.08
CA LEU A 14 13.78 -1.04 -23.63
C LEU A 14 13.21 -1.93 -22.52
N ARG A 15 13.95 -2.13 -21.44
CA ARG A 15 13.48 -2.89 -20.27
C ARG A 15 12.30 -2.19 -19.61
N GLU A 16 12.41 -0.91 -19.34
CA GLU A 16 11.34 -0.10 -18.73
C GLU A 16 10.06 -0.12 -19.59
N ARG A 17 10.19 0.05 -20.90
CA ARG A 17 9.08 -0.03 -21.85
C ARG A 17 8.38 -1.39 -21.81
N LEU A 18 9.16 -2.46 -21.76
CA LEU A 18 8.63 -3.82 -21.68
C LEU A 18 7.89 -4.07 -20.36
N LEU A 19 8.44 -3.62 -19.23
CA LEU A 19 7.81 -3.78 -17.92
C LEU A 19 6.54 -2.93 -17.77
N ARG A 20 6.48 -1.75 -18.41
CA ARG A 20 5.25 -0.95 -18.49
C ARG A 20 4.17 -1.68 -19.29
N ALA A 21 4.50 -2.20 -20.45
CA ALA A 21 3.59 -2.98 -21.27
C ALA A 21 3.08 -4.23 -20.54
N ALA A 22 3.97 -4.93 -19.85
CA ALA A 22 3.60 -6.09 -19.03
C ALA A 22 2.63 -5.72 -17.93
N ALA A 23 2.89 -4.63 -17.20
CA ALA A 23 1.99 -4.16 -16.15
C ALA A 23 0.58 -3.84 -16.69
N ALA A 24 0.50 -3.13 -17.81
CA ALA A 24 -0.77 -2.79 -18.46
C ALA A 24 -1.54 -4.04 -18.93
N VAL A 25 -0.85 -5.03 -19.52
CA VAL A 25 -1.49 -6.27 -19.97
C VAL A 25 -1.98 -7.12 -18.79
N PHE A 26 -1.15 -7.29 -17.75
CA PHE A 26 -1.55 -8.02 -16.53
C PHE A 26 -2.72 -7.34 -15.83
N ALA A 27 -2.72 -6.00 -15.77
CA ALA A 27 -3.82 -5.24 -15.17
C ALA A 27 -5.16 -5.46 -15.89
N ARG A 28 -5.14 -5.55 -17.24
CA ARG A 28 -6.36 -5.72 -18.04
C ARG A 28 -6.86 -7.16 -18.15
N GLN A 29 -5.95 -8.13 -18.22
CA GLN A 29 -6.28 -9.52 -18.56
C GLN A 29 -6.12 -10.49 -17.39
N GLY A 30 -5.55 -10.03 -16.28
CA GLY A 30 -5.12 -10.87 -15.17
C GLY A 30 -3.90 -11.72 -15.54
N TYR A 31 -3.35 -12.40 -14.52
CA TYR A 31 -2.22 -13.29 -14.75
C TYR A 31 -2.56 -14.44 -15.69
N ASP A 32 -3.64 -15.18 -15.41
CA ASP A 32 -3.99 -16.39 -16.18
C ASP A 32 -4.35 -16.06 -17.64
N GLY A 33 -5.04 -14.95 -17.89
CA GLY A 33 -5.45 -14.51 -19.22
C GLY A 33 -4.31 -13.97 -20.08
N THR A 34 -3.19 -13.54 -19.48
CA THR A 34 -2.06 -12.93 -20.19
C THR A 34 -1.19 -13.97 -20.89
N LYS A 35 -0.90 -13.72 -22.16
CA LYS A 35 0.15 -14.42 -22.94
C LYS A 35 1.32 -13.48 -23.18
N ILE A 36 2.56 -14.02 -23.22
CA ILE A 36 3.76 -13.21 -23.52
C ILE A 36 3.60 -12.45 -24.85
N MET A 37 2.93 -13.05 -25.83
CA MET A 37 2.66 -12.39 -27.11
C MET A 37 1.78 -11.13 -27.01
N ASP A 38 0.93 -11.01 -25.98
CA ASP A 38 0.15 -9.82 -25.76
C ASP A 38 1.06 -8.68 -25.26
N VAL A 39 2.03 -9.01 -24.43
CA VAL A 39 3.06 -8.07 -23.97
C VAL A 39 3.98 -7.64 -25.11
N VAL A 40 4.38 -8.58 -25.99
CA VAL A 40 5.13 -8.25 -27.24
C VAL A 40 4.36 -7.20 -28.06
N ARG A 41 3.08 -7.44 -28.28
CA ARG A 41 2.22 -6.52 -29.05
C ARG A 41 2.07 -5.17 -28.38
N GLU A 42 1.81 -5.14 -27.08
CA GLU A 42 1.65 -3.93 -26.28
C GLU A 42 2.94 -3.09 -26.25
N SER A 43 4.08 -3.75 -26.09
CA SER A 43 5.39 -3.09 -26.02
C SER A 43 5.86 -2.57 -27.36
N GLY A 44 5.37 -3.10 -28.49
CA GLY A 44 5.87 -2.82 -29.83
C GLY A 44 7.33 -3.30 -30.04
N LEU A 45 7.80 -4.22 -29.21
CA LEU A 45 9.14 -4.82 -29.34
C LEU A 45 9.07 -6.12 -30.13
N SER A 46 10.22 -6.56 -30.66
CA SER A 46 10.29 -7.86 -31.32
C SER A 46 10.17 -9.01 -30.32
N THR A 47 9.63 -10.13 -30.77
CA THR A 47 9.54 -11.36 -29.97
C THR A 47 10.90 -11.77 -29.41
N GLY A 48 11.97 -11.68 -30.23
CA GLY A 48 13.34 -11.98 -29.80
C GLY A 48 13.82 -11.05 -28.69
N ALA A 49 13.43 -9.77 -28.69
CA ALA A 49 13.79 -8.83 -27.65
C ALA A 49 13.14 -9.17 -26.30
N VAL A 50 11.91 -9.71 -26.32
CA VAL A 50 11.20 -10.11 -25.10
C VAL A 50 11.73 -11.44 -24.56
N TYR A 51 11.80 -12.49 -25.40
CA TYR A 51 12.29 -13.81 -24.96
C TYR A 51 13.79 -13.85 -24.63
N GLY A 52 14.58 -12.90 -25.15
CA GLY A 52 15.97 -12.75 -24.76
C GLY A 52 16.16 -12.18 -23.34
N ARG A 53 15.10 -11.59 -22.75
CA ARG A 53 15.15 -10.96 -21.42
C ARG A 53 14.39 -11.72 -20.36
N PHE A 54 13.28 -12.35 -20.72
CA PHE A 54 12.39 -13.04 -19.79
C PHE A 54 12.13 -14.47 -20.24
N ARG A 55 12.37 -15.41 -19.34
CA ARG A 55 12.26 -16.84 -19.62
C ARG A 55 10.83 -17.36 -19.50
N SER A 56 10.01 -16.68 -18.71
CA SER A 56 8.64 -17.09 -18.42
C SER A 56 7.72 -15.90 -18.15
N LYS A 57 6.42 -16.15 -18.13
CA LYS A 57 5.40 -15.18 -17.71
C LYS A 57 5.58 -14.80 -16.23
N ASN A 58 5.97 -15.77 -15.37
CA ASN A 58 6.28 -15.52 -13.96
C ASN A 58 7.45 -14.56 -13.80
N ASP A 59 8.53 -14.77 -14.55
CA ASP A 59 9.72 -13.93 -14.52
C ASP A 59 9.37 -12.49 -14.92
N LEU A 60 8.58 -12.32 -15.95
CA LEU A 60 8.09 -11.02 -16.40
C LEU A 60 7.17 -10.34 -15.36
N LEU A 61 6.24 -11.07 -14.74
CA LEU A 61 5.38 -10.55 -13.70
C LEU A 61 6.19 -10.13 -12.48
N ARG A 62 7.10 -10.97 -12.03
CA ARG A 62 7.99 -10.70 -10.89
C ARG A 62 8.77 -9.39 -11.10
N GLU A 63 9.41 -9.24 -12.24
CA GLU A 63 10.15 -8.02 -12.58
C GLU A 63 9.25 -6.78 -12.66
N ALA A 64 8.06 -6.92 -13.22
CA ALA A 64 7.09 -5.83 -13.27
C ALA A 64 6.64 -5.39 -11.85
N ILE A 65 6.41 -6.34 -10.94
CA ILE A 65 6.06 -6.06 -9.54
C ILE A 65 7.19 -5.30 -8.84
N VAL A 66 8.42 -5.82 -8.91
CA VAL A 66 9.58 -5.20 -8.25
C VAL A 66 9.83 -3.79 -8.78
N THR A 67 9.85 -3.62 -10.11
CA THR A 67 10.10 -2.32 -10.73
C THR A 67 9.00 -1.30 -10.40
N ARG A 68 7.73 -1.73 -10.42
CA ARG A 68 6.60 -0.84 -10.08
C ARG A 68 6.56 -0.50 -8.60
N SER A 69 6.92 -1.43 -7.72
CA SER A 69 7.06 -1.15 -6.30
C SER A 69 8.16 -0.15 -6.01
N HIS A 70 9.29 -0.23 -6.72
CA HIS A 70 10.37 0.77 -6.67
C HIS A 70 9.90 2.16 -7.13
N ASN A 71 9.22 2.22 -8.26
CA ASN A 71 8.74 3.48 -8.82
C ASN A 71 7.63 4.10 -7.96
N ALA A 72 6.69 3.31 -7.46
CA ALA A 72 5.67 3.76 -6.53
C ALA A 72 6.27 4.26 -5.22
N ALA A 73 7.30 3.58 -4.71
CA ALA A 73 8.04 4.03 -3.54
C ALA A 73 8.78 5.35 -3.78
N ARG A 74 9.32 5.60 -4.98
CA ARG A 74 9.95 6.88 -5.34
C ARG A 74 8.95 8.01 -5.47
N LEU A 75 7.79 7.77 -6.10
CA LEU A 75 6.74 8.77 -6.28
C LEU A 75 5.98 9.06 -4.99
N GLY A 76 5.83 8.06 -4.11
CA GLY A 76 5.12 8.22 -2.84
C GLY A 76 5.89 8.96 -1.76
N SER A 77 7.21 9.20 -1.93
CA SER A 77 8.03 9.94 -0.97
C SER A 77 8.29 11.38 -1.38
N ASP A 78 8.04 11.72 -2.65
CA ASP A 78 8.16 13.11 -3.11
C ASP A 78 6.90 13.87 -2.64
N GLY A 79 6.91 14.33 -1.38
CA GLY A 79 5.83 15.08 -0.75
C GLY A 79 5.14 14.41 0.45
N LEU A 80 5.55 13.20 0.84
CA LEU A 80 5.10 12.60 2.10
C LEU A 80 6.14 12.90 3.19
N GLU A 81 5.85 13.91 4.00
CA GLU A 81 6.74 14.32 5.09
C GLU A 81 6.45 13.57 6.39
N ARG A 82 5.29 12.87 6.47
CA ARG A 82 4.81 12.21 7.69
C ARG A 82 4.18 10.86 7.41
N VAL A 83 4.25 9.97 8.38
CA VAL A 83 3.51 8.68 8.35
C VAL A 83 2.00 8.91 8.21
N ALA A 84 1.47 9.97 8.81
CA ALA A 84 0.07 10.38 8.65
C ALA A 84 -0.35 10.59 7.20
N ASP A 85 0.53 11.18 6.37
CA ASP A 85 0.26 11.45 4.96
C ASP A 85 0.11 10.17 4.15
N LEU A 86 0.83 9.10 4.53
CA LEU A 86 0.71 7.77 3.91
C LEU A 86 -0.70 7.19 4.07
N ILE A 87 -1.28 7.35 5.26
CA ILE A 87 -2.63 6.85 5.55
C ILE A 87 -3.65 7.72 4.82
N THR A 88 -3.52 9.04 4.94
CA THR A 88 -4.45 10.00 4.36
C THR A 88 -4.43 9.94 2.83
N ALA A 89 -3.26 9.92 2.20
CA ALA A 89 -3.14 9.84 0.74
C ALA A 89 -3.74 8.56 0.16
N GLY A 90 -3.64 7.44 0.88
CA GLY A 90 -4.31 6.19 0.52
C GLY A 90 -5.83 6.26 0.70
N ALA A 91 -6.27 6.88 1.79
CA ALA A 91 -7.67 6.93 2.19
C ALA A 91 -8.55 7.86 1.33
N THR A 92 -7.98 8.95 0.78
CA THR A 92 -8.75 9.98 0.05
C THR A 92 -9.16 9.60 -1.37
N ARG A 93 -8.75 8.44 -1.87
CA ARG A 93 -8.99 8.01 -3.28
C ARG A 93 -9.99 6.86 -3.37
N THR A 94 -11.13 6.97 -2.70
CA THR A 94 -12.11 5.89 -2.65
C THR A 94 -12.76 5.59 -4.01
N ASP A 95 -12.97 6.60 -4.85
CA ASP A 95 -13.74 6.50 -6.10
C ASP A 95 -12.88 6.51 -7.38
N ALA A 96 -11.56 6.75 -7.24
CA ALA A 96 -10.69 6.80 -8.41
C ALA A 96 -10.50 5.39 -9.02
N PRO A 97 -10.54 5.25 -10.35
CA PRO A 97 -10.22 3.98 -10.99
C PRO A 97 -8.79 3.55 -10.66
N LEU A 98 -8.56 2.24 -10.63
CA LEU A 98 -7.22 1.71 -10.40
C LEU A 98 -6.29 2.10 -11.55
N SER A 99 -5.09 2.56 -11.20
CA SER A 99 -3.99 2.63 -12.17
C SER A 99 -3.49 1.22 -12.51
N ASP A 100 -2.80 1.07 -13.64
CA ASP A 100 -2.20 -0.22 -14.03
C ASP A 100 -1.27 -0.79 -12.95
N ALA A 101 -0.54 0.07 -12.23
CA ALA A 101 0.32 -0.36 -11.14
C ALA A 101 -0.46 -0.89 -9.93
N GLU A 102 -1.59 -0.28 -9.62
CA GLU A 102 -2.49 -0.72 -8.54
C GLU A 102 -3.19 -2.04 -8.91
N ALA A 103 -3.70 -2.14 -10.14
CA ALA A 103 -4.32 -3.37 -10.64
C ALA A 103 -3.31 -4.53 -10.71
N LEU A 104 -2.08 -4.28 -11.18
CA LEU A 104 -0.99 -5.24 -11.16
C LEU A 104 -0.69 -5.73 -9.73
N ARG A 105 -0.73 -4.82 -8.74
CA ARG A 105 -0.48 -5.17 -7.34
C ARG A 105 -1.56 -6.10 -6.78
N LEU A 106 -2.84 -5.87 -7.10
CA LEU A 106 -3.92 -6.78 -6.74
C LEU A 106 -3.72 -8.16 -7.37
N GLU A 107 -3.42 -8.20 -8.67
CA GLU A 107 -3.16 -9.44 -9.38
C GLU A 107 -1.98 -10.21 -8.78
N ALA A 108 -0.93 -9.51 -8.38
CA ALA A 108 0.22 -10.10 -7.72
C ALA A 108 -0.15 -10.80 -6.39
N PHE A 109 -1.00 -10.18 -5.56
CA PHE A 109 -1.45 -10.79 -4.30
C PHE A 109 -2.29 -12.06 -4.53
N VAL A 110 -3.14 -12.05 -5.55
CA VAL A 110 -3.94 -13.24 -5.91
C VAL A 110 -3.04 -14.35 -6.44
N THR A 111 -2.12 -14.02 -7.34
CA THR A 111 -1.18 -14.95 -7.98
C THR A 111 -0.19 -15.55 -6.98
N ALA A 112 0.30 -14.78 -6.02
CA ALA A 112 1.23 -15.23 -4.98
C ALA A 112 0.71 -16.43 -4.15
N ARG A 113 -0.60 -16.62 -4.07
CA ARG A 113 -1.18 -17.78 -3.39
C ARG A 113 -0.89 -19.10 -4.08
N ARG A 114 -0.53 -19.08 -5.36
CA ARG A 114 -0.31 -20.26 -6.21
C ARG A 114 1.11 -20.32 -6.78
N GLU A 115 1.76 -19.18 -6.92
CA GLU A 115 3.07 -19.03 -7.55
C GLU A 115 4.10 -18.55 -6.52
N PRO A 116 4.95 -19.44 -5.98
CA PRO A 116 5.94 -19.10 -4.95
C PRO A 116 6.93 -18.00 -5.38
N GLU A 117 7.29 -17.94 -6.66
CA GLU A 117 8.17 -16.91 -7.21
C GLU A 117 7.55 -15.51 -7.12
N VAL A 118 6.23 -15.41 -7.31
CA VAL A 118 5.49 -14.14 -7.15
C VAL A 118 5.36 -13.77 -5.67
N ALA A 119 5.15 -14.75 -4.79
CA ALA A 119 5.15 -14.54 -3.35
C ALA A 119 6.51 -13.97 -2.87
N GLN A 120 7.62 -14.52 -3.38
CA GLN A 120 8.96 -14.01 -3.07
C GLN A 120 9.14 -12.58 -3.58
N ALA A 121 8.68 -12.25 -4.78
CA ALA A 121 8.77 -10.88 -5.32
C ALA A 121 7.99 -9.86 -4.46
N LEU A 122 6.82 -10.24 -3.93
CA LEU A 122 6.08 -9.41 -2.98
C LEU A 122 6.81 -9.25 -1.64
N ALA A 123 7.46 -10.30 -1.16
CA ALA A 123 8.28 -10.23 0.05
C ALA A 123 9.48 -9.29 -0.15
N ASP A 124 10.19 -9.39 -1.28
CA ASP A 124 11.30 -8.51 -1.63
C ASP A 124 10.84 -7.04 -1.74
N ALA A 125 9.70 -6.80 -2.40
CA ALA A 125 9.10 -5.47 -2.49
C ALA A 125 8.71 -4.91 -1.10
N HIS A 126 8.26 -5.77 -0.19
CA HIS A 126 7.96 -5.39 1.20
C HIS A 126 9.21 -4.99 1.98
N VAL A 127 10.32 -5.71 1.84
CA VAL A 127 11.60 -5.35 2.46
C VAL A 127 12.06 -3.96 2.00
N LEU A 128 11.93 -3.67 0.70
CA LEU A 128 12.27 -2.36 0.16
C LEU A 128 11.34 -1.25 0.69
N PHE A 129 10.06 -1.53 0.81
CA PHE A 129 9.10 -0.60 1.40
C PHE A 129 9.46 -0.27 2.85
N ARG A 130 9.76 -1.27 3.68
CA ARG A 130 10.17 -1.07 5.08
C ARG A 130 11.39 -0.17 5.20
N LYS A 131 12.47 -0.48 4.46
CA LYS A 131 13.70 0.34 4.46
C LYS A 131 13.44 1.79 4.10
N ARG A 132 12.47 2.05 3.23
CA ARG A 132 12.12 3.40 2.85
C ARG A 132 11.30 4.12 3.90
N MET A 133 10.47 3.39 4.65
CA MET A 133 9.64 3.96 5.70
C MET A 133 10.40 4.21 7.01
N GLU A 134 11.54 3.56 7.19
CA GLU A 134 12.37 3.67 8.40
C GLU A 134 12.64 5.14 8.82
N PRO A 135 13.14 6.02 7.94
CA PRO A 135 13.36 7.43 8.33
C PRO A 135 12.08 8.18 8.71
N LEU A 136 10.94 7.84 8.08
CA LEU A 136 9.66 8.49 8.38
C LEU A 136 9.10 8.01 9.74
N THR A 137 9.28 6.74 10.07
CA THR A 137 8.86 6.21 11.37
C THR A 137 9.76 6.72 12.49
N GLU A 138 11.07 6.83 12.27
CA GLU A 138 11.99 7.44 13.23
C GLU A 138 11.63 8.91 13.49
N ALA A 139 11.34 9.69 12.44
CA ALA A 139 10.91 11.07 12.58
C ALA A 139 9.58 11.19 13.35
N ALA A 140 8.62 10.29 13.09
CA ALA A 140 7.32 10.27 13.75
C ALA A 140 7.40 9.93 15.24
N LEU A 141 8.35 9.08 15.64
CA LEU A 141 8.65 8.83 17.06
C LEU A 141 9.29 10.06 17.73
N LEU A 142 10.24 10.71 17.03
CA LEU A 142 10.95 11.88 17.57
C LEU A 142 10.05 13.10 17.74
N ASP A 143 9.07 13.31 16.87
CA ASP A 143 8.14 14.44 16.91
C ASP A 143 6.84 14.16 17.68
N GLY A 144 6.68 12.94 18.23
CA GLY A 144 5.51 12.54 19.01
C GLY A 144 4.25 12.25 18.18
N THR A 145 4.38 12.16 16.85
CA THR A 145 3.27 11.72 15.96
C THR A 145 2.90 10.25 16.22
N ILE A 146 3.87 9.45 16.62
CA ILE A 146 3.67 8.09 17.13
C ILE A 146 4.17 8.07 18.58
N ASP A 147 3.32 7.63 19.49
CA ASP A 147 3.66 7.46 20.90
C ASP A 147 4.75 6.38 21.06
N ASP A 148 5.64 6.54 22.04
CA ASP A 148 6.77 5.65 22.28
C ASP A 148 6.35 4.26 22.79
N ASP A 149 5.10 4.11 23.27
CA ASP A 149 4.51 2.81 23.63
C ASP A 149 3.90 2.06 22.41
N ILE A 150 3.84 2.69 21.23
CA ILE A 150 3.32 2.09 20.00
C ILE A 150 4.48 1.57 19.13
N ASP A 151 4.44 0.30 18.79
CA ASP A 151 5.39 -0.29 17.84
C ASP A 151 5.19 0.31 16.43
N PRO A 152 6.19 1.04 15.88
CA PRO A 152 6.10 1.62 14.54
C PRO A 152 5.84 0.58 13.44
N GLU A 153 6.30 -0.66 13.63
CA GLU A 153 6.01 -1.76 12.70
C GLU A 153 4.52 -2.11 12.66
N ALA A 154 3.83 -2.01 13.80
CA ALA A 154 2.38 -2.21 13.85
C ALA A 154 1.64 -1.10 13.09
N VAL A 155 2.11 0.16 13.19
CA VAL A 155 1.57 1.28 12.42
C VAL A 155 1.76 1.05 10.92
N LEU A 156 2.97 0.69 10.48
CA LEU A 156 3.24 0.39 9.07
C LEU A 156 2.42 -0.80 8.56
N PHE A 157 2.20 -1.81 9.41
CA PHE A 157 1.35 -2.93 9.06
C PHE A 157 -0.11 -2.49 8.86
N LEU A 158 -0.65 -1.67 9.75
CA LEU A 158 -1.99 -1.10 9.64
C LEU A 158 -2.14 -0.27 8.35
N VAL A 159 -1.18 0.63 8.07
CA VAL A 159 -1.14 1.41 6.82
C VAL A 159 -1.22 0.49 5.60
N ARG A 160 -0.43 -0.57 5.59
CA ARG A 160 -0.41 -1.53 4.50
C ARG A 160 -1.75 -2.24 4.32
N ILE A 161 -2.38 -2.68 5.40
CA ILE A 161 -3.68 -3.38 5.35
C ILE A 161 -4.78 -2.43 4.89
N LEU A 162 -4.82 -1.20 5.39
CA LEU A 162 -5.78 -0.19 4.95
C LEU A 162 -5.63 0.11 3.45
N ASN A 163 -4.41 0.35 2.98
CA ASN A 163 -4.15 0.58 1.56
C ASN A 163 -4.55 -0.61 0.69
N LEU A 164 -4.29 -1.85 1.12
CA LEU A 164 -4.69 -3.03 0.39
C LEU A 164 -6.22 -3.20 0.38
N GLY A 165 -6.87 -2.95 1.52
CA GLY A 165 -8.33 -2.98 1.62
C GLY A 165 -9.00 -1.95 0.71
N LEU A 166 -8.50 -0.71 0.67
CA LEU A 166 -8.98 0.34 -0.23
C LEU A 166 -8.76 -0.01 -1.70
N LEU A 167 -7.62 -0.62 -2.01
CA LEU A 167 -7.33 -1.09 -3.35
C LEU A 167 -8.33 -2.16 -3.82
N LEU A 168 -8.65 -3.13 -2.96
CA LEU A 168 -9.66 -4.15 -3.22
C LEU A 168 -11.05 -3.53 -3.36
N HIS A 169 -11.41 -2.59 -2.49
CA HIS A 169 -12.68 -1.88 -2.54
C HIS A 169 -12.86 -1.14 -3.87
N ARG A 170 -11.87 -0.35 -4.27
CA ARG A 170 -11.88 0.35 -5.58
C ARG A 170 -11.94 -0.61 -6.76
N GLY A 171 -11.21 -1.72 -6.70
CA GLY A 171 -11.23 -2.76 -7.73
C GLY A 171 -12.56 -3.50 -7.85
N SER A 172 -13.35 -3.55 -6.78
CA SER A 172 -14.66 -4.20 -6.77
C SER A 172 -15.80 -3.31 -7.28
N GLY A 173 -15.58 -1.99 -7.42
CA GLY A 173 -16.61 -1.04 -7.83
C GLY A 173 -17.74 -0.87 -6.82
N LEU A 174 -17.54 -1.28 -5.56
CA LEU A 174 -18.51 -1.08 -4.49
C LEU A 174 -18.56 0.41 -4.10
N PRO A 175 -19.74 0.94 -3.73
CA PRO A 175 -19.84 2.32 -3.27
C PRO A 175 -19.10 2.49 -1.95
N GLY A 176 -18.34 3.57 -1.84
CA GLY A 176 -17.69 4.00 -0.61
C GLY A 176 -18.56 4.90 0.25
N PRO A 177 -18.13 5.21 1.47
CA PRO A 177 -18.73 6.25 2.28
C PRO A 177 -18.52 7.62 1.65
N ASP A 178 -19.22 8.64 2.17
CA ASP A 178 -18.92 10.04 1.86
C ASP A 178 -17.45 10.37 2.17
N GLU A 179 -16.79 11.08 1.24
CA GLU A 179 -15.33 11.33 1.30
C GLU A 179 -14.94 12.11 2.55
N ASP A 180 -15.72 13.14 2.94
CA ASP A 180 -15.42 13.97 4.11
C ASP A 180 -15.58 13.18 5.41
N SER A 181 -16.64 12.37 5.51
CA SER A 181 -16.87 11.47 6.64
C SER A 181 -15.75 10.41 6.78
N TRP A 182 -15.31 9.87 5.66
CA TRP A 182 -14.21 8.91 5.64
C TRP A 182 -12.90 9.56 6.06
N ARG A 183 -12.58 10.73 5.50
CA ARG A 183 -11.38 11.51 5.85
C ARG A 183 -11.35 11.85 7.33
N ALA A 184 -12.47 12.36 7.88
CA ALA A 184 -12.57 12.70 9.29
C ALA A 184 -12.34 11.48 10.22
N LEU A 185 -12.79 10.28 9.81
CA LEU A 185 -12.50 9.05 10.54
C LEU A 185 -11.01 8.70 10.48
N VAL A 186 -10.40 8.78 9.29
CA VAL A 186 -8.96 8.49 9.09
C VAL A 186 -8.11 9.45 9.92
N ASP A 187 -8.41 10.75 9.89
CA ASP A 187 -7.68 11.76 10.65
C ASP A 187 -7.76 11.47 12.16
N ARG A 188 -8.92 11.02 12.65
CA ARG A 188 -9.08 10.61 14.05
C ARG A 188 -8.27 9.36 14.40
N VAL A 189 -8.20 8.38 13.51
CA VAL A 189 -7.37 7.19 13.69
C VAL A 189 -5.89 7.59 13.74
N VAL A 190 -5.44 8.44 12.83
CA VAL A 190 -4.06 8.94 12.81
C VAL A 190 -3.73 9.71 14.08
N ALA A 191 -4.62 10.62 14.52
CA ALA A 191 -4.44 11.37 15.75
C ALA A 191 -4.36 10.48 17.00
N SER A 192 -4.93 9.27 16.96
CA SER A 192 -4.85 8.32 18.08
C SER A 192 -3.50 7.62 18.24
N PHE A 193 -2.56 7.79 17.30
CA PHE A 193 -1.21 7.27 17.41
C PHE A 193 -0.27 8.19 18.19
N GLY A 194 -0.62 9.47 18.32
CA GLY A 194 0.16 10.43 19.06
C GLY A 194 -0.09 10.35 20.57
N HIS A 195 0.76 11.06 21.32
CA HIS A 195 0.67 11.15 22.76
C HIS A 195 -0.75 11.51 23.21
N ARG A 196 -1.32 10.72 24.09
CA ARG A 196 -2.54 11.10 24.80
C ARG A 196 -2.11 12.13 25.84
N ASP A 197 -2.51 13.39 25.66
CA ASP A 197 -2.48 14.33 26.75
C ASP A 197 -3.33 13.73 27.88
N ASP A 198 -2.69 13.28 28.95
CA ASP A 198 -3.32 12.78 30.18
C ASP A 198 -4.08 13.92 30.92
N GLU A 199 -4.92 14.66 30.25
CA GLU A 199 -5.87 15.60 30.87
C GLU A 199 -7.15 14.89 31.41
N ALA A 200 -7.09 13.61 31.69
CA ALA A 200 -8.18 12.89 32.38
C ALA A 200 -7.81 12.47 33.82
N GLY A 201 -6.77 13.09 34.38
CA GLY A 201 -6.26 12.77 35.73
C GLY A 201 -6.80 13.64 36.89
N ALA A 202 -7.89 14.40 36.69
CA ALA A 202 -8.49 15.18 37.79
C ALA A 202 -10.01 15.00 37.83
N GLY A 203 -10.50 13.98 38.51
CA GLY A 203 -11.94 13.91 38.75
C GLY A 203 -12.56 12.58 39.13
N HIS A 204 -11.81 11.61 39.60
CA HIS A 204 -12.43 10.53 40.37
C HIS A 204 -12.39 10.89 41.84
N THR A 205 -13.30 11.78 42.24
CA THR A 205 -13.71 11.91 43.65
C THR A 205 -14.25 10.56 44.07
N ASN A 206 -13.50 9.93 44.95
CA ASN A 206 -13.88 8.74 45.69
C ASN A 206 -15.23 8.96 46.39
N GLN A 207 -16.34 8.57 45.75
CA GLN A 207 -17.60 8.45 46.45
C GLN A 207 -17.54 7.18 47.29
N THR A 208 -17.18 7.40 48.55
CA THR A 208 -17.27 6.39 49.61
C THR A 208 -18.75 5.99 49.70
N ILE A 209 -19.03 4.75 49.32
CA ILE A 209 -20.35 4.13 49.55
C ILE A 209 -20.48 3.94 51.06
N PRO A 210 -21.55 4.51 51.71
CA PRO A 210 -21.75 4.25 53.12
C PRO A 210 -22.17 2.79 53.35
N PRO A 211 -21.78 2.18 54.49
CA PRO A 211 -22.14 0.81 54.79
C PRO A 211 -23.66 0.66 54.97
N ALA A 212 -24.20 -0.39 54.40
CA ALA A 212 -25.60 -0.80 54.59
C ALA A 212 -25.79 -1.28 56.05
N SER A 213 -26.41 -0.44 56.85
CA SER A 213 -26.99 -0.83 58.14
C SER A 213 -28.50 -1.01 58.00
N ASP A 214 -28.93 -2.14 58.58
CA ASP A 214 -30.32 -2.43 59.01
C ASP A 214 -31.35 -2.72 57.92
N ARG A 215 -31.42 -3.99 57.55
CA ARG A 215 -32.73 -4.59 57.20
C ARG A 215 -33.31 -5.26 58.45
N GLU A 216 -34.28 -4.56 59.04
CA GLU A 216 -35.18 -5.13 60.02
C GLU A 216 -36.06 -6.22 59.43
N ASP A 217 -36.19 -7.30 60.18
CA ASP A 217 -37.14 -8.40 60.04
C ASP A 217 -38.56 -7.93 59.82
N ILE A 218 -39.25 -8.45 58.84
CA ILE A 218 -40.71 -8.59 58.86
C ILE A 218 -41.04 -9.98 58.30
N THR A 219 -41.27 -10.90 59.24
CA THR A 219 -42.20 -12.05 59.06
C THR A 219 -43.55 -11.66 59.78
N PRO A 220 -44.70 -12.19 59.41
CA PRO A 220 -45.04 -13.56 58.99
C PRO A 220 -45.60 -13.72 57.60
#